data_9219396df08fad6497958acff4dd6dd4
#
_entry.id   9219396df08fad6497958acff4dd6dd4
#
_cell.length_a   1.000
_cell.length_b   1.000
_cell.length_c   1.000
_cell.angle_alpha   90.00
_cell.angle_beta   90.00
_cell.angle_gamma   90.00
#
_symmetry.space_group_name_H-M   'P 1'
#
loop_
_entity.id
_entity.type
_entity.pdbx_description
1 polymer ?
#
loop_
_entity_poly.entity_id
_entity_poly.type
_entity_poly.pdbx_seq_one_letter_code
_entity_poly.pdbx_strand_id
1 'polypeptide(L)' 'MWVEFKRAPNLMLTEMWKEALEGEGLPARILPEGDILDWAERVPFLIYVPKGREHVAEEILRKL' A
#
# COMPACT_ATOMS: atom_id res chain seq x y z
N MET A 1 -7.24 0.64 14.00
CA MET A 1 -7.89 1.37 12.89
C MET A 1 -6.92 1.55 11.73
N TRP A 2 -7.41 1.39 10.51
CA TRP A 2 -6.60 1.50 9.31
C TRP A 2 -6.84 2.86 8.64
N VAL A 3 -5.78 3.48 8.17
CA VAL A 3 -5.91 4.75 7.45
C VAL A 3 -5.22 4.64 6.10
N GLU A 4 -5.75 5.37 5.14
CA GLU A 4 -5.14 5.41 3.82
C GLU A 4 -3.79 6.10 3.91
N PHE A 5 -2.77 5.43 3.40
CA PHE A 5 -1.42 5.96 3.46
C PHE A 5 -0.94 6.45 2.10
N LYS A 6 -1.08 5.62 1.08
CA LYS A 6 -0.50 5.96 -0.22
C LYS A 6 -1.27 5.27 -1.34
N ARG A 7 -1.26 5.90 -2.50
CA ARG A 7 -1.87 5.36 -3.70
C ARG A 7 -0.76 4.89 -4.64
N ALA A 8 -0.88 3.65 -5.10
CA ALA A 8 0.08 3.08 -6.04
C ALA A 8 -0.55 2.96 -7.42
N PRO A 9 0.20 3.21 -8.49
CA PRO A 9 -0.37 3.24 -9.84
C PRO A 9 -0.73 1.88 -10.42
N ASN A 10 -0.20 0.80 -9.86
CA ASN A 10 -0.48 -0.53 -10.39
C ASN A 10 -0.25 -1.58 -9.30
N LEU A 11 -0.67 -2.81 -9.60
CA LEU A 11 -0.59 -3.90 -8.63
C LEU A 11 0.85 -4.27 -8.29
N MET A 12 1.72 -4.30 -9.28
CA MET A 12 3.10 -4.70 -9.06
C MET A 12 3.79 -3.81 -8.02
N LEU A 13 3.68 -2.50 -8.19
CA LEU A 13 4.28 -1.56 -7.25
C LEU A 13 3.61 -1.64 -5.89
N THR A 14 2.29 -1.85 -5.88
CA THR A 14 1.54 -1.98 -4.65
C THR A 14 2.06 -3.16 -3.83
N GLU A 15 2.27 -4.29 -4.49
CA GLU A 15 2.76 -5.49 -3.80
C GLU A 15 4.19 -5.30 -3.31
N MET A 16 5.03 -4.61 -4.08
CA MET A 16 6.39 -4.30 -3.63
C MET A 16 6.36 -3.49 -2.33
N TRP A 17 5.54 -2.46 -2.31
CA TRP A 17 5.45 -1.61 -1.13
C TRP A 17 4.88 -2.37 0.05
N LYS A 18 3.85 -3.19 -0.17
CA LYS A 18 3.27 -4.00 0.88
C LYS A 18 4.30 -4.95 1.48
N GLU A 19 5.06 -5.63 0.62
CA GLU A 19 6.09 -6.55 1.09
C GLU A 19 7.18 -5.83 1.87
N ALA A 20 7.57 -4.65 1.43
CA ALA A 20 8.58 -3.86 2.13
C ALA A 20 8.08 -3.49 3.54
N LEU A 21 6.82 -3.06 3.63
CA LEU A 21 6.25 -2.69 4.91
C LEU A 21 6.16 -3.91 5.85
N GLU A 22 5.65 -5.00 5.33
CA GLU A 22 5.50 -6.22 6.15
C GLU A 22 6.84 -6.80 6.55
N GLY A 23 7.83 -6.70 5.67
CA GLY A 23 9.17 -7.17 6.00
C GLY A 23 9.81 -6.41 7.14
N GLU A 24 9.38 -5.18 7.38
CA GLU A 24 9.85 -4.37 8.51
C GLU A 24 8.92 -4.50 9.72
N GLY A 25 7.96 -5.40 9.65
CA GLY A 25 7.05 -5.64 10.77
C GLY A 25 5.85 -4.72 10.82
N LEU A 26 5.59 -3.94 9.78
CA LEU A 26 4.43 -3.05 9.73
C LEU A 26 3.34 -3.68 8.87
N PRO A 27 2.20 -4.05 9.47
CA PRO A 27 1.11 -4.61 8.67
C PRO A 27 0.57 -3.60 7.68
N ALA A 28 0.16 -4.08 6.51
CA ALA A 28 -0.38 -3.23 5.48
C ALA A 28 -1.53 -3.94 4.78
N ARG A 29 -2.50 -3.16 4.30
CA ARG A 29 -3.61 -3.68 3.52
C ARG A 29 -3.68 -2.94 2.21
N ILE A 30 -4.11 -3.63 1.16
CA ILE A 30 -4.27 -3.02 -0.14
C ILE A 30 -5.68 -3.22 -0.64
N LEU A 31 -6.23 -2.19 -1.29
CA LEU A 31 -7.55 -2.25 -1.89
C LEU A 31 -7.49 -1.62 -3.26
N PRO A 32 -8.12 -2.23 -4.27
CA PRO A 32 -8.17 -1.60 -5.58
C PRO A 32 -9.02 -0.34 -5.52
N GLU A 33 -8.58 0.68 -6.24
CA GLU A 33 -9.36 1.91 -6.38
C GLU A 33 -10.23 1.74 -7.60
N GLY A 34 -11.53 1.78 -7.40
CA GLY A 34 -12.48 1.62 -8.48
C GLY A 34 -13.13 0.27 -8.54
N ASP A 35 -13.78 -0.01 -9.67
CA ASP A 35 -14.56 -1.23 -9.84
C ASP A 35 -13.65 -2.45 -10.00
N ILE A 36 -13.96 -3.46 -9.22
CA ILE A 36 -13.19 -4.70 -9.22
C ILE A 36 -13.25 -5.42 -10.58
N LEU A 37 -14.30 -5.15 -11.35
CA LEU A 37 -14.44 -5.76 -12.68
C LEU A 37 -13.47 -5.19 -13.70
N ASP A 38 -12.92 -4.02 -13.42
CA ASP A 38 -11.96 -3.37 -14.31
C ASP A 38 -10.53 -3.59 -13.86
N TRP A 39 -10.34 -4.37 -12.82
CA TRP A 39 -8.99 -4.54 -12.32
C TRP A 39 -8.17 -5.39 -13.27
N ALA A 40 -7.30 -4.73 -13.89
CA ALA A 40 -6.19 -5.31 -14.58
C ALA A 40 -4.98 -4.81 -13.82
N GLU A 41 -3.80 -5.18 -14.27
CA GLU A 41 -2.56 -4.76 -13.61
C GLU A 41 -2.40 -3.25 -13.54
N ARG A 42 -3.20 -2.51 -14.30
CA ARG A 42 -3.09 -1.05 -14.41
C ARG A 42 -3.99 -0.28 -13.45
N VAL A 43 -4.80 -0.99 -12.68
CA VAL A 43 -5.70 -0.33 -11.74
C VAL A 43 -4.89 0.20 -10.58
N PRO A 44 -5.10 1.47 -10.18
CA PRO A 44 -4.43 1.98 -8.99
C PRO A 44 -4.94 1.28 -7.73
N PHE A 45 -4.07 1.17 -6.76
CA PHE A 45 -4.42 0.57 -5.49
C PHE A 45 -4.13 1.54 -4.36
N LEU A 46 -4.89 1.40 -3.29
CA LEU A 46 -4.67 2.18 -2.08
C LEU A 46 -4.02 1.29 -1.03
N ILE A 47 -3.02 1.82 -0.37
CA ILE A 47 -2.33 1.13 0.69
C ILE A 47 -2.76 1.72 2.02
N TYR A 48 -3.21 0.86 2.93
CA TYR A 48 -3.64 1.24 4.26
C TYR A 48 -2.67 0.73 5.29
N VAL A 49 -2.41 1.55 6.29
CA VAL A 49 -1.55 1.18 7.42
C VAL A 49 -2.29 1.50 8.71
N PRO A 50 -1.87 0.95 9.85
CA PRO A 50 -2.49 1.29 11.13
C PRO A 50 -2.35 2.78 11.43
N LYS A 51 -3.40 3.36 11.96
CA LYS A 51 -3.39 4.78 12.34
C LYS A 51 -2.25 5.05 13.30
N GLY A 52 -1.52 6.12 13.03
CA GLY A 52 -0.38 6.49 13.86
C GLY A 52 0.95 5.92 13.38
N ARG A 53 0.92 5.10 12.33
CA ARG A 53 2.14 4.48 11.80
C ARG A 53 2.51 5.00 10.42
N GLU A 54 1.84 6.06 9.97
CA GLU A 54 2.06 6.57 8.63
C GLU A 54 3.51 7.02 8.41
N HIS A 55 4.09 7.68 9.40
CA HIS A 55 5.48 8.15 9.25
C HIS A 55 6.47 6.98 9.25
N VAL A 56 6.15 5.89 9.94
CA VAL A 56 6.99 4.70 9.91
C VAL A 56 6.95 4.08 8.51
N ALA A 57 5.74 4.01 7.94
CA ALA A 57 5.59 3.48 6.58
C ALA A 57 6.37 4.33 5.58
N GLU A 58 6.30 5.64 5.72
CA GLU A 58 7.02 6.54 4.83
C GLU A 58 8.53 6.34 4.92
N GLU A 59 9.04 6.16 6.13
CA GLU A 59 10.47 5.90 6.32
C GLU A 59 10.90 4.60 5.64
N ILE A 60 10.08 3.56 5.77
CA ILE A 60 10.39 2.27 5.15
C ILE A 60 10.44 2.40 3.63
N LEU A 61 9.44 3.04 3.05
CA LEU A 61 9.38 3.16 1.60
C LEU A 61 10.42 4.11 1.05
N ARG A 62 10.88 5.05 1.84
CA ARG A 62 11.93 5.98 1.40
C ARG A 62 13.26 5.27 1.14
N LYS A 63 13.45 4.12 1.77
CA LYS A 63 14.70 3.37 1.63
C LYS A 63 14.72 2.44 0.42
N LEU A 64 13.64 2.35 -0.31
CA LEU A 64 13.55 1.47 -1.48
C LEU A 64 14.26 2.06 -2.71
#